data_6c0d447e4c268555a444200676b87d5b
#
_entry.id   6c0d447e4c268555a444200676b87d5b
#
_cell.length_a   1.000
_cell.length_b   1.000
_cell.length_c   1.000
_cell.angle_alpha   90.00
_cell.angle_beta   90.00
_cell.angle_gamma   90.00
#
_symmetry.space_group_name_H-M   'P 1'
#
loop_
_entity.id
_entity.type
_entity.pdbx_description
1 polymer ?
#
loop_
_entity_poly.entity_id
_entity_poly.type
_entity_poly.pdbx_seq_one_letter_code
_entity_poly.pdbx_strand_id
1 'polypeptide(L)'
;MSDELKYAILGLNEYIRQDEPQQRERSKAWKVAIGLQQVDRLQTSEYLLDTAKRHIEGDISIIEAKQLIDSYYKPASGRKVIENDRTEEADKVAARITELIEEKTFSFTPAQLISIHRRLFDGIYKLAGRIRDYNITKNEWVLGGKTVYYASADTISDTLNYDMGQEREFSYANMNIDEAIRHLTRFCANLWQIHAFCEGNTRTTAVFMIKYLRTLGFNVVNDVFAENSWYFRNALVRANYSDLTQGITETTIYLERFFRSMLLGEEHDLRNRIMHVDWGKVDGETTPQRKRESNREVKSAKMGEEMPPKCKNCTLEEVAVLRIVQRNRYATQKEIAAEIGKSERTVKSITIALQEKLILKRVNGKRNGYWEFIV
;
A
#
# COMPACT_ATOMS: atom_id res chain seq x y z
N MET A 1 -4.96 13.03 8.70
CA MET A 1 -5.17 11.96 9.68
C MET A 1 -5.87 12.58 10.87
N SER A 2 -6.99 12.02 11.34
CA SER A 2 -7.65 12.50 12.56
C SER A 2 -6.76 12.20 13.77
N ASP A 3 -6.89 12.98 14.84
CA ASP A 3 -6.11 12.74 16.07
C ASP A 3 -6.42 11.36 16.66
N GLU A 4 -7.65 10.90 16.58
CA GLU A 4 -8.10 9.58 17.04
C GLU A 4 -7.40 8.44 16.29
N LEU A 5 -7.32 8.51 14.96
CA LEU A 5 -6.56 7.52 14.17
C LEU A 5 -5.07 7.54 14.53
N LYS A 6 -4.52 8.73 14.80
CA LYS A 6 -3.13 8.88 15.22
C LYS A 6 -2.88 8.19 16.57
N TYR A 7 -3.77 8.34 17.53
CA TYR A 7 -3.68 7.64 18.82
C TYR A 7 -3.84 6.13 18.69
N ALA A 8 -4.78 5.67 17.85
CA ALA A 8 -4.95 4.25 17.57
C ALA A 8 -3.69 3.62 16.98
N ILE A 9 -3.10 4.25 15.97
CA ILE A 9 -1.86 3.79 15.32
C ILE A 9 -0.68 3.85 16.31
N LEU A 10 -0.58 4.90 17.13
CA LEU A 10 0.48 5.02 18.13
C LEU A 10 0.45 3.90 19.18
N GLY A 11 -0.73 3.50 19.63
CA GLY A 11 -0.88 2.38 20.56
C GLY A 11 -0.36 1.06 20.00
N LEU A 12 -0.47 0.85 18.69
CA LEU A 12 0.06 -0.36 18.02
C LEU A 12 1.58 -0.29 17.76
N ASN A 13 2.20 0.90 17.82
CA ASN A 13 3.65 1.05 17.61
C ASN A 13 4.49 0.42 18.73
N GLU A 14 3.93 0.23 19.91
CA GLU A 14 4.62 -0.42 21.02
C GLU A 14 5.03 -1.85 20.66
N TYR A 15 4.15 -2.62 20.05
CA TYR A 15 4.44 -3.98 19.59
C TYR A 15 5.50 -4.05 18.49
N ILE A 16 5.66 -3.00 17.71
CA ILE A 16 6.73 -2.92 16.70
C ILE A 16 8.10 -2.71 17.37
N ARG A 17 8.13 -2.01 18.50
CA ARG A 17 9.36 -1.73 19.27
C ARG A 17 9.82 -2.91 20.11
N GLN A 18 8.92 -3.78 20.55
CA GLN A 18 9.22 -4.95 21.40
C GLN A 18 9.93 -6.08 20.63
N ASP A 19 10.05 -5.95 19.31
CA ASP A 19 10.88 -6.77 18.39
C ASP A 19 10.56 -8.28 18.34
N GLU A 20 9.40 -8.70 18.83
CA GLU A 20 8.92 -10.06 18.58
C GLU A 20 8.37 -10.16 17.15
N PRO A 21 8.93 -11.04 16.28
CA PRO A 21 8.65 -11.02 14.85
C PRO A 21 7.16 -11.19 14.51
N GLN A 22 6.45 -12.08 15.22
CA GLN A 22 5.03 -12.32 14.94
C GLN A 22 4.14 -11.15 15.37
N GLN A 23 4.35 -10.61 16.56
CA GLN A 23 3.61 -9.45 17.06
C GLN A 23 3.86 -8.22 16.17
N ARG A 24 5.10 -8.02 15.75
CA ARG A 24 5.48 -6.96 14.83
C ARG A 24 4.76 -7.07 13.48
N GLU A 25 4.69 -8.25 12.88
CA GLU A 25 3.99 -8.46 11.60
C GLU A 25 2.48 -8.26 11.74
N ARG A 26 1.85 -8.81 12.78
CA ARG A 26 0.42 -8.63 13.07
C ARG A 26 0.10 -7.15 13.32
N SER A 27 0.91 -6.46 14.13
CA SER A 27 0.73 -5.04 14.40
C SER A 27 0.79 -4.20 13.11
N LYS A 28 1.75 -4.45 12.22
CA LYS A 28 1.83 -3.80 10.92
C LYS A 28 0.61 -4.08 10.06
N ALA A 29 0.12 -5.32 10.02
CA ALA A 29 -1.08 -5.68 9.27
C ALA A 29 -2.32 -4.93 9.77
N TRP A 30 -2.54 -4.86 11.08
CA TRP A 30 -3.63 -4.10 11.68
C TRP A 30 -3.51 -2.60 11.41
N LYS A 31 -2.32 -2.01 11.53
CA LYS A 31 -2.10 -0.59 11.22
C LYS A 31 -2.51 -0.25 9.79
N VAL A 32 -2.08 -1.05 8.82
CA VAL A 32 -2.48 -0.86 7.42
C VAL A 32 -3.98 -1.04 7.24
N ALA A 33 -4.56 -2.07 7.86
CA ALA A 33 -5.99 -2.37 7.75
C ALA A 33 -6.87 -1.24 8.31
N ILE A 34 -6.51 -0.70 9.47
CA ILE A 34 -7.17 0.45 10.12
C ILE A 34 -6.96 1.72 9.27
N GLY A 35 -5.73 1.99 8.84
CA GLY A 35 -5.40 3.15 8.02
C GLY A 35 -6.15 3.17 6.68
N LEU A 36 -6.36 2.02 6.05
CA LEU A 36 -7.10 1.90 4.80
C LEU A 36 -8.58 2.26 4.92
N GLN A 37 -9.16 2.32 6.13
CA GLN A 37 -10.54 2.81 6.27
C GLN A 37 -10.66 4.31 5.96
N GLN A 38 -9.57 5.06 6.08
CA GLN A 38 -9.54 6.49 5.78
C GLN A 38 -9.76 6.82 4.29
N VAL A 39 -9.58 5.87 3.36
CA VAL A 39 -9.89 6.11 1.93
C VAL A 39 -11.35 6.48 1.71
N ASP A 40 -12.24 6.02 2.61
CA ASP A 40 -13.67 6.32 2.62
C ASP A 40 -14.07 7.16 3.84
N ARG A 41 -13.10 7.78 4.54
CA ARG A 41 -13.26 8.61 5.75
C ARG A 41 -13.95 7.87 6.90
N LEU A 42 -13.73 6.56 7.00
CA LEU A 42 -14.28 5.74 8.05
C LEU A 42 -13.35 5.70 9.26
N GLN A 43 -13.95 5.53 10.43
CA GLN A 43 -13.24 5.37 11.70
C GLN A 43 -13.59 4.01 12.32
N THR A 44 -12.61 3.39 12.93
CA THR A 44 -12.78 2.12 13.65
C THR A 44 -13.13 2.38 15.10
N SER A 45 -13.83 1.41 15.74
CA SER A 45 -14.21 1.48 17.13
C SER A 45 -13.05 1.17 18.09
N GLU A 46 -13.17 1.57 19.35
CA GLU A 46 -12.26 1.12 20.41
C GLU A 46 -12.32 -0.39 20.62
N TYR A 47 -13.49 -1.00 20.43
CA TYR A 47 -13.65 -2.46 20.52
C TYR A 47 -12.78 -3.20 19.48
N LEU A 48 -12.68 -2.67 18.26
CA LEU A 48 -11.76 -3.22 17.26
C LEU A 48 -10.31 -3.11 17.74
N LEU A 49 -9.92 -1.97 18.31
CA LEU A 49 -8.54 -1.74 18.76
C LEU A 49 -8.14 -2.72 19.87
N ASP A 50 -9.04 -2.98 20.82
CA ASP A 50 -8.80 -3.95 21.89
C ASP A 50 -8.77 -5.38 21.35
N THR A 51 -9.64 -5.71 20.40
CA THR A 51 -9.62 -7.01 19.71
C THR A 51 -8.33 -7.20 18.91
N ALA A 52 -7.86 -6.16 18.23
CA ALA A 52 -6.61 -6.17 17.49
C ALA A 52 -5.39 -6.42 18.41
N LYS A 53 -5.34 -5.76 19.58
CA LYS A 53 -4.28 -6.00 20.58
C LYS A 53 -4.24 -7.44 21.01
N ARG A 54 -5.37 -8.04 21.37
CA ARG A 54 -5.44 -9.46 21.76
C ARG A 54 -4.95 -10.40 20.65
N HIS A 55 -5.26 -10.09 19.39
CA HIS A 55 -4.74 -10.87 18.27
C HIS A 55 -3.22 -10.67 18.10
N ILE A 56 -2.71 -9.45 18.24
CA ILE A 56 -1.27 -9.15 18.16
C ILE A 56 -0.51 -9.91 19.24
N GLU A 57 -1.02 -9.91 20.46
CA GLU A 57 -0.45 -10.60 21.63
C GLU A 57 -0.54 -12.14 21.52
N GLY A 58 -1.37 -12.65 20.62
CA GLY A 58 -1.52 -14.08 20.38
C GLY A 58 -2.57 -14.75 21.25
N ASP A 59 -3.35 -13.99 22.01
CA ASP A 59 -4.44 -14.48 22.86
C ASP A 59 -5.58 -15.07 22.04
N ILE A 60 -5.79 -14.54 20.84
CA ILE A 60 -6.81 -15.00 19.90
C ILE A 60 -6.24 -15.08 18.48
N SER A 61 -6.81 -15.95 17.66
CA SER A 61 -6.54 -16.04 16.24
C SER A 61 -7.28 -14.92 15.45
N ILE A 62 -6.87 -14.67 14.21
CA ILE A 62 -7.59 -13.71 13.33
C ILE A 62 -9.04 -14.16 13.06
N ILE A 63 -9.29 -15.49 13.04
CA ILE A 63 -10.64 -16.04 12.88
C ILE A 63 -11.51 -15.67 14.08
N GLU A 64 -10.98 -15.87 15.31
CA GLU A 64 -11.67 -15.48 16.55
C GLU A 64 -11.89 -13.97 16.62
N ALA A 65 -10.90 -13.16 16.24
CA ALA A 65 -11.05 -11.71 16.19
C ALA A 65 -12.22 -11.29 15.28
N LYS A 66 -12.33 -11.88 14.09
CA LYS A 66 -13.46 -11.64 13.18
C LYS A 66 -14.81 -12.06 13.80
N GLN A 67 -14.86 -13.21 14.44
CA GLN A 67 -16.08 -13.69 15.11
C GLN A 67 -16.52 -12.77 16.26
N LEU A 68 -15.57 -12.25 17.04
CA LEU A 68 -15.84 -11.30 18.10
C LEU A 68 -16.41 -9.99 17.54
N ILE A 69 -15.81 -9.46 16.47
CA ILE A 69 -16.29 -8.25 15.80
C ILE A 69 -17.69 -8.47 15.21
N ASP A 70 -17.91 -9.58 14.50
CA ASP A 70 -19.23 -9.91 13.94
C ASP A 70 -20.29 -10.06 15.05
N SER A 71 -19.92 -10.60 16.20
CA SER A 71 -20.83 -10.78 17.34
C SER A 71 -21.13 -9.45 18.03
N TYR A 72 -20.19 -8.52 18.09
CA TYR A 72 -20.36 -7.19 18.65
C TYR A 72 -21.43 -6.37 17.91
N TYR A 73 -21.56 -6.57 16.61
CA TYR A 73 -22.53 -5.86 15.75
C TYR A 73 -23.88 -6.59 15.58
N LYS A 74 -24.10 -7.74 16.24
CA LYS A 74 -25.41 -8.40 16.21
C LYS A 74 -26.46 -7.60 16.98
N PRO A 75 -27.75 -7.56 16.53
CA PRO A 75 -28.82 -6.78 17.18
C PRO A 75 -28.99 -7.07 18.68
N ALA A 76 -28.69 -8.30 19.12
CA ALA A 76 -28.79 -8.72 20.51
C ALA A 76 -27.76 -8.12 21.47
N SER A 77 -26.75 -7.41 20.95
CA SER A 77 -25.65 -6.83 21.75
C SER A 77 -26.03 -5.60 22.58
N GLY A 78 -27.26 -5.11 22.46
CA GLY A 78 -27.76 -3.92 23.18
C GLY A 78 -27.14 -2.60 22.69
N ARG A 79 -26.38 -2.61 21.63
CA ARG A 79 -25.78 -1.41 21.03
C ARG A 79 -26.85 -0.52 20.42
N LYS A 80 -26.77 0.78 20.68
CA LYS A 80 -27.60 1.77 19.97
C LYS A 80 -27.09 1.89 18.53
N VAL A 81 -27.98 1.60 17.57
CA VAL A 81 -27.72 1.87 16.17
C VAL A 81 -27.77 3.38 15.95
N ILE A 82 -26.67 3.97 15.54
CA ILE A 82 -26.61 5.38 15.14
C ILE A 82 -26.88 5.42 13.63
N GLU A 83 -27.85 6.18 13.21
CA GLU A 83 -28.20 6.36 11.81
C GLU A 83 -27.00 6.92 11.05
N ASN A 84 -26.64 6.30 9.92
CA ASN A 84 -25.42 6.59 9.11
C ASN A 84 -24.07 6.28 9.77
N ASP A 85 -24.02 5.56 10.88
CA ASP A 85 -22.76 5.08 11.45
C ASP A 85 -22.19 3.92 10.62
N ARG A 86 -21.06 4.16 9.96
CA ARG A 86 -20.32 3.16 9.16
C ARG A 86 -19.18 2.51 9.93
N THR A 87 -19.16 2.59 11.25
CA THR A 87 -18.12 2.00 12.11
C THR A 87 -18.12 0.48 12.00
N GLU A 88 -19.29 -0.16 11.88
CA GLU A 88 -19.40 -1.60 11.62
C GLU A 88 -18.68 -2.01 10.34
N GLU A 89 -18.85 -1.25 9.27
CA GLU A 89 -18.12 -1.47 8.02
C GLU A 89 -16.61 -1.36 8.24
N ALA A 90 -16.17 -0.30 8.90
CA ALA A 90 -14.75 -0.06 9.15
C ALA A 90 -14.11 -1.21 9.94
N ASP A 91 -14.76 -1.66 11.00
CA ASP A 91 -14.26 -2.72 11.87
C ASP A 91 -14.20 -4.08 11.14
N LYS A 92 -15.29 -4.48 10.52
CA LYS A 92 -15.36 -5.75 9.78
C LYS A 92 -14.36 -5.79 8.63
N VAL A 93 -14.25 -4.69 7.87
CA VAL A 93 -13.31 -4.61 6.74
C VAL A 93 -11.88 -4.57 7.23
N ALA A 94 -11.55 -3.88 8.33
CA ALA A 94 -10.20 -3.88 8.89
C ALA A 94 -9.75 -5.29 9.30
N ALA A 95 -10.59 -6.05 10.00
CA ALA A 95 -10.26 -7.44 10.37
C ALA A 95 -10.05 -8.34 9.14
N ARG A 96 -10.85 -8.17 8.09
CA ARG A 96 -10.73 -8.93 6.83
C ARG A 96 -9.52 -8.54 6.02
N ILE A 97 -9.11 -7.27 6.04
CA ILE A 97 -7.86 -6.80 5.42
C ILE A 97 -6.68 -7.45 6.15
N THR A 98 -6.69 -7.46 7.48
CA THR A 98 -5.63 -8.08 8.29
C THR A 98 -5.48 -9.56 7.92
N GLU A 99 -6.57 -10.33 7.88
CA GLU A 99 -6.56 -11.73 7.44
C GLU A 99 -5.96 -11.89 6.05
N LEU A 100 -6.39 -11.08 5.07
CA LEU A 100 -5.87 -11.14 3.70
C LEU A 100 -4.39 -10.79 3.59
N ILE A 101 -3.91 -9.85 4.42
CA ILE A 101 -2.49 -9.48 4.48
C ILE A 101 -1.66 -10.61 5.11
N GLU A 102 -2.15 -11.30 6.12
CA GLU A 102 -1.46 -12.42 6.75
C GLU A 102 -1.36 -13.65 5.83
N GLU A 103 -2.34 -13.85 4.97
CA GLU A 103 -2.30 -14.92 3.97
C GLU A 103 -1.16 -14.72 2.96
N LYS A 104 -0.28 -15.72 2.84
CA LYS A 104 0.84 -15.70 1.88
C LYS A 104 0.41 -16.05 0.46
N THR A 105 -0.67 -16.80 0.29
CA THR A 105 -1.16 -17.23 -1.02
C THR A 105 -1.74 -16.07 -1.81
N PHE A 106 -1.37 -15.97 -3.08
CA PHE A 106 -1.87 -14.97 -4.00
C PHE A 106 -1.80 -15.48 -5.45
N SER A 107 -2.81 -15.16 -6.23
CA SER A 107 -2.86 -15.43 -7.66
C SER A 107 -3.07 -14.12 -8.41
N PHE A 108 -2.19 -13.80 -9.33
CA PHE A 108 -2.29 -12.56 -10.12
C PHE A 108 -3.32 -12.74 -11.25
N THR A 109 -4.60 -12.60 -10.93
CA THR A 109 -5.73 -12.79 -11.85
C THR A 109 -6.90 -11.84 -11.55
N PRO A 110 -7.76 -11.51 -12.54
CA PRO A 110 -9.01 -10.80 -12.28
C PRO A 110 -9.90 -11.50 -11.24
N ALA A 111 -9.94 -12.83 -11.26
CA ALA A 111 -10.69 -13.63 -10.28
C ALA A 111 -10.20 -13.39 -8.84
N GLN A 112 -8.90 -13.21 -8.64
CA GLN A 112 -8.34 -12.87 -7.33
C GLN A 112 -8.76 -11.48 -6.87
N LEU A 113 -8.77 -10.47 -7.75
CA LEU A 113 -9.27 -9.12 -7.45
C LEU A 113 -10.74 -9.17 -7.00
N ILE A 114 -11.57 -9.92 -7.74
CA ILE A 114 -12.99 -10.13 -7.42
C ILE A 114 -13.16 -10.87 -6.08
N SER A 115 -12.33 -11.87 -5.83
CA SER A 115 -12.32 -12.63 -4.56
C SER A 115 -11.94 -11.74 -3.37
N ILE A 116 -10.92 -10.90 -3.52
CA ILE A 116 -10.54 -9.92 -2.49
C ILE A 116 -11.72 -9.01 -2.18
N HIS A 117 -12.34 -8.40 -3.19
CA HIS A 117 -13.51 -7.54 -2.99
C HIS A 117 -14.66 -8.28 -2.28
N ARG A 118 -14.98 -9.52 -2.71
CA ARG A 118 -16.02 -10.33 -2.04
C ARG A 118 -15.69 -10.53 -0.57
N ARG A 119 -14.48 -10.98 -0.27
CA ARG A 119 -14.07 -11.26 1.11
C ARG A 119 -14.06 -10.01 1.99
N LEU A 120 -13.69 -8.85 1.45
CA LEU A 120 -13.71 -7.60 2.20
C LEU A 120 -15.13 -7.16 2.56
N PHE A 121 -16.08 -7.30 1.63
CA PHE A 121 -17.37 -6.63 1.72
C PHE A 121 -18.59 -7.57 1.82
N ASP A 122 -18.38 -8.87 1.96
CA ASP A 122 -19.46 -9.84 2.16
C ASP A 122 -20.32 -9.46 3.39
N GLY A 123 -21.64 -9.43 3.21
CA GLY A 123 -22.57 -9.01 4.25
C GLY A 123 -22.56 -7.50 4.57
N ILE A 124 -21.70 -6.70 3.90
CA ILE A 124 -21.67 -5.22 4.00
C ILE A 124 -22.30 -4.61 2.75
N TYR A 125 -21.84 -5.00 1.58
CA TYR A 125 -22.41 -4.55 0.31
C TYR A 125 -23.20 -5.67 -0.36
N LYS A 126 -24.40 -5.36 -0.85
CA LYS A 126 -25.26 -6.34 -1.55
C LYS A 126 -24.60 -6.97 -2.78
N LEU A 127 -23.69 -6.23 -3.42
CA LEU A 127 -22.98 -6.63 -4.64
C LEU A 127 -21.50 -6.97 -4.37
N ALA A 128 -21.18 -7.43 -3.16
CA ALA A 128 -19.82 -7.84 -2.83
C ALA A 128 -19.31 -8.94 -3.79
N GLY A 129 -18.16 -8.69 -4.45
CA GLY A 129 -17.58 -9.60 -5.42
C GLY A 129 -18.31 -9.67 -6.77
N ARG A 130 -19.18 -8.71 -7.07
CA ARG A 130 -19.82 -8.59 -8.39
C ARG A 130 -19.32 -7.36 -9.12
N ILE A 131 -18.93 -7.54 -10.37
CA ILE A 131 -18.63 -6.45 -11.29
C ILE A 131 -19.92 -5.66 -11.50
N ARG A 132 -19.84 -4.31 -11.48
CA ARG A 132 -20.98 -3.45 -11.76
C ARG A 132 -21.45 -3.57 -13.22
N ASP A 133 -22.72 -3.44 -13.43
CA ASP A 133 -23.41 -3.52 -14.72
C ASP A 133 -23.97 -2.16 -15.19
N TYR A 134 -23.56 -1.07 -14.51
CA TYR A 134 -23.94 0.31 -14.85
C TYR A 134 -22.76 1.26 -14.72
N ASN A 135 -22.81 2.37 -15.47
CA ASN A 135 -21.79 3.41 -15.40
C ASN A 135 -21.96 4.25 -14.13
N ILE A 136 -20.85 4.67 -13.55
CA ILE A 136 -20.82 5.43 -12.30
C ILE A 136 -20.06 6.74 -12.45
N THR A 137 -20.44 7.69 -11.61
CA THR A 137 -19.71 8.94 -11.38
C THR A 137 -19.51 9.12 -9.88
N LYS A 138 -18.41 9.75 -9.50
CA LYS A 138 -18.11 10.04 -8.08
C LYS A 138 -17.62 11.47 -7.94
N ASN A 139 -18.05 12.14 -6.89
CA ASN A 139 -17.57 13.48 -6.57
C ASN A 139 -16.22 13.37 -5.86
N GLU A 140 -15.15 13.75 -6.56
CA GLU A 140 -13.80 13.67 -6.05
C GLU A 140 -13.37 15.01 -5.44
N TRP A 141 -13.07 15.00 -4.14
CA TRP A 141 -12.65 16.22 -3.43
C TRP A 141 -11.46 16.91 -4.10
N VAL A 142 -10.44 16.14 -4.47
CA VAL A 142 -9.19 16.66 -5.08
C VAL A 142 -9.44 17.33 -6.46
N LEU A 143 -10.60 17.06 -7.07
CA LEU A 143 -11.03 17.62 -8.36
C LEU A 143 -12.09 18.74 -8.21
N GLY A 144 -12.29 19.27 -7.00
CA GLY A 144 -13.35 20.26 -6.75
C GLY A 144 -14.75 19.72 -6.99
N GLY A 145 -14.98 18.43 -6.73
CA GLY A 145 -16.27 17.75 -6.92
C GLY A 145 -16.49 17.14 -8.29
N LYS A 146 -15.54 17.27 -9.24
CA LYS A 146 -15.61 16.59 -10.55
C LYS A 146 -15.29 15.10 -10.41
N THR A 147 -15.54 14.33 -11.47
CA THR A 147 -15.36 12.86 -11.51
C THR A 147 -14.23 12.45 -12.46
N VAL A 148 -13.63 11.30 -12.18
CA VAL A 148 -12.79 10.58 -13.13
C VAL A 148 -13.68 9.84 -14.13
N TYR A 149 -13.24 9.67 -15.37
CA TYR A 149 -13.87 8.77 -16.34
C TYR A 149 -13.44 7.34 -16.04
N TYR A 150 -14.36 6.55 -15.47
CA TYR A 150 -14.16 5.13 -15.19
C TYR A 150 -14.47 4.29 -16.44
N ALA A 151 -14.01 3.03 -16.46
CA ALA A 151 -14.34 2.10 -17.54
C ALA A 151 -15.85 1.96 -17.72
N SER A 152 -16.31 1.83 -18.96
CA SER A 152 -17.72 1.54 -19.25
C SER A 152 -18.09 0.15 -18.72
N ALA A 153 -19.30 0.01 -18.17
CA ALA A 153 -19.72 -1.22 -17.47
C ALA A 153 -19.62 -2.47 -18.35
N ASP A 154 -19.91 -2.34 -19.63
CA ASP A 154 -19.85 -3.40 -20.63
C ASP A 154 -18.42 -3.85 -20.99
N THR A 155 -17.41 -3.03 -20.73
CA THR A 155 -16.01 -3.32 -21.06
C THR A 155 -15.15 -3.74 -19.85
N ILE A 156 -15.66 -3.68 -18.63
CA ILE A 156 -14.87 -3.91 -17.40
C ILE A 156 -14.14 -5.26 -17.44
N SER A 157 -14.84 -6.34 -17.80
CA SER A 157 -14.25 -7.68 -17.79
C SER A 157 -13.11 -7.80 -18.80
N ASP A 158 -13.29 -7.25 -19.98
CA ASP A 158 -12.30 -7.30 -21.06
C ASP A 158 -11.09 -6.42 -20.70
N THR A 159 -11.34 -5.24 -20.15
CA THR A 159 -10.28 -4.32 -19.70
C THR A 159 -9.45 -4.94 -18.55
N LEU A 160 -10.09 -5.57 -17.57
CA LEU A 160 -9.40 -6.28 -16.49
C LEU A 160 -8.52 -7.41 -17.03
N ASN A 161 -9.06 -8.23 -17.95
CA ASN A 161 -8.30 -9.32 -18.55
C ASN A 161 -7.13 -8.81 -19.37
N TYR A 162 -7.33 -7.75 -20.13
CA TYR A 162 -6.30 -7.14 -20.97
C TYR A 162 -5.16 -6.54 -20.10
N ASP A 163 -5.48 -5.62 -19.17
CA ASP A 163 -4.48 -4.93 -18.36
C ASP A 163 -3.69 -5.90 -17.47
N MET A 164 -4.37 -6.85 -16.84
CA MET A 164 -3.71 -7.88 -16.04
C MET A 164 -2.93 -8.89 -16.88
N GLY A 165 -3.37 -9.14 -18.13
CA GLY A 165 -2.64 -9.94 -19.10
C GLY A 165 -1.31 -9.29 -19.47
N GLN A 166 -1.34 -8.01 -19.83
CA GLN A 166 -0.16 -7.22 -20.14
C GLN A 166 0.84 -7.18 -18.96
N GLU A 167 0.35 -6.94 -17.75
CA GLU A 167 1.20 -6.91 -16.56
C GLU A 167 1.82 -8.27 -16.25
N ARG A 168 1.10 -9.37 -16.44
CA ARG A 168 1.62 -10.73 -16.22
C ARG A 168 2.73 -11.11 -17.21
N GLU A 169 2.65 -10.61 -18.44
CA GLU A 169 3.66 -10.83 -19.48
C GLU A 169 4.82 -9.83 -19.35
N PHE A 170 4.64 -8.78 -18.58
CA PHE A 170 5.66 -7.76 -18.38
C PHE A 170 6.84 -8.28 -17.56
N SER A 171 8.05 -7.96 -18.01
CA SER A 171 9.28 -8.36 -17.35
C SER A 171 9.98 -7.19 -16.68
N TYR A 172 10.14 -7.26 -15.38
CA TYR A 172 10.96 -6.33 -14.60
C TYR A 172 12.46 -6.59 -14.70
N ALA A 173 12.88 -7.66 -15.39
CA ALA A 173 14.28 -7.98 -15.57
C ALA A 173 14.99 -6.86 -16.34
N ASN A 174 16.17 -6.46 -15.85
CA ASN A 174 17.01 -5.41 -16.43
C ASN A 174 16.44 -3.97 -16.38
N MET A 175 15.27 -3.75 -15.76
CA MET A 175 14.79 -2.40 -15.50
C MET A 175 15.47 -1.80 -14.26
N ASN A 176 15.82 -0.52 -14.31
CA ASN A 176 16.22 0.18 -13.11
C ASN A 176 15.00 0.46 -12.22
N ILE A 177 15.27 0.74 -10.94
CA ILE A 177 14.19 0.91 -9.95
C ILE A 177 13.24 2.06 -10.28
N ASP A 178 13.72 3.14 -10.89
CA ASP A 178 12.90 4.27 -11.28
C ASP A 178 11.91 3.90 -12.41
N GLU A 179 12.36 3.12 -13.38
CA GLU A 179 11.51 2.59 -14.46
C GLU A 179 10.47 1.62 -13.90
N ALA A 180 10.89 0.71 -13.01
CA ALA A 180 10.00 -0.25 -12.37
C ALA A 180 8.91 0.45 -11.53
N ILE A 181 9.27 1.47 -10.76
CA ILE A 181 8.28 2.26 -9.98
C ILE A 181 7.32 2.98 -10.90
N ARG A 182 7.79 3.62 -11.98
CA ARG A 182 6.89 4.28 -12.95
C ARG A 182 5.91 3.30 -13.58
N HIS A 183 6.38 2.11 -13.93
CA HIS A 183 5.52 1.07 -14.48
C HIS A 183 4.48 0.59 -13.46
N LEU A 184 4.89 0.21 -12.25
CA LEU A 184 4.00 -0.19 -11.16
C LEU A 184 2.97 0.87 -10.82
N THR A 185 3.38 2.14 -10.84
CA THR A 185 2.50 3.28 -10.59
C THR A 185 1.42 3.38 -11.65
N ARG A 186 1.79 3.24 -12.93
CA ARG A 186 0.84 3.29 -14.04
C ARG A 186 -0.11 2.10 -14.01
N PHE A 187 0.41 0.89 -13.78
CA PHE A 187 -0.43 -0.30 -13.63
C PHE A 187 -1.45 -0.13 -12.49
N CYS A 188 -1.00 0.35 -11.33
CA CYS A 188 -1.90 0.59 -10.19
C CYS A 188 -2.98 1.63 -10.52
N ALA A 189 -2.62 2.73 -11.20
CA ALA A 189 -3.54 3.76 -11.62
C ALA A 189 -4.60 3.23 -12.61
N ASN A 190 -4.18 2.48 -13.62
CA ASN A 190 -5.07 1.88 -14.63
C ASN A 190 -6.03 0.87 -13.97
N LEU A 191 -5.49 -0.05 -13.15
CA LEU A 191 -6.31 -1.03 -12.42
C LEU A 191 -7.39 -0.36 -11.57
N TRP A 192 -7.05 0.73 -10.88
CA TRP A 192 -8.02 1.48 -10.08
C TRP A 192 -9.03 2.21 -10.96
N GLN A 193 -8.64 2.77 -12.12
CA GLN A 193 -9.52 3.49 -13.04
C GLN A 193 -10.62 2.59 -13.64
N ILE A 194 -10.35 1.32 -13.82
CA ILE A 194 -11.38 0.36 -14.27
C ILE A 194 -12.59 0.43 -13.34
N HIS A 195 -12.36 0.62 -12.05
CA HIS A 195 -13.39 0.82 -11.03
C HIS A 195 -14.48 -0.24 -11.11
N ALA A 196 -14.05 -1.50 -11.03
CA ALA A 196 -14.87 -2.66 -11.39
C ALA A 196 -16.11 -2.87 -10.47
N PHE A 197 -16.12 -2.30 -9.29
CA PHE A 197 -17.17 -2.50 -8.29
C PHE A 197 -17.93 -1.20 -8.02
N CYS A 198 -19.15 -1.33 -7.47
CA CYS A 198 -19.96 -0.17 -7.08
C CYS A 198 -19.29 0.66 -5.98
N GLU A 199 -18.74 -0.01 -4.97
CA GLU A 199 -18.05 0.57 -3.82
C GLU A 199 -16.78 -0.24 -3.48
N GLY A 200 -15.89 0.31 -2.61
CA GLY A 200 -14.75 -0.42 -2.08
C GLY A 200 -13.57 -0.62 -3.04
N ASN A 201 -13.58 0.01 -4.22
CA ASN A 201 -12.54 -0.16 -5.24
C ASN A 201 -11.13 0.18 -4.72
N THR A 202 -10.97 1.30 -3.99
CA THR A 202 -9.65 1.73 -3.50
C THR A 202 -9.08 0.76 -2.48
N ARG A 203 -9.89 0.28 -1.52
CA ARG A 203 -9.44 -0.70 -0.52
C ARG A 203 -9.08 -2.04 -1.18
N THR A 204 -9.88 -2.48 -2.16
CA THR A 204 -9.60 -3.69 -2.94
C THR A 204 -8.31 -3.57 -3.73
N THR A 205 -8.10 -2.45 -4.45
CA THR A 205 -6.86 -2.18 -5.20
C THR A 205 -5.66 -2.15 -4.26
N ALA A 206 -5.75 -1.49 -3.11
CA ALA A 206 -4.67 -1.43 -2.14
C ALA A 206 -4.27 -2.82 -1.64
N VAL A 207 -5.22 -3.66 -1.22
CA VAL A 207 -4.95 -5.04 -0.77
C VAL A 207 -4.37 -5.89 -1.90
N PHE A 208 -4.92 -5.78 -3.12
CA PHE A 208 -4.38 -6.47 -4.29
C PHE A 208 -2.92 -6.07 -4.56
N MET A 209 -2.62 -4.76 -4.56
CA MET A 209 -1.27 -4.25 -4.78
C MET A 209 -0.29 -4.67 -3.68
N ILE A 210 -0.70 -4.67 -2.41
CA ILE A 210 0.12 -5.17 -1.29
C ILE A 210 0.51 -6.63 -1.54
N LYS A 211 -0.45 -7.48 -1.93
CA LYS A 211 -0.18 -8.90 -2.23
C LYS A 211 0.66 -9.07 -3.49
N TYR A 212 0.41 -8.29 -4.54
CA TYR A 212 1.19 -8.33 -5.76
C TYR A 212 2.65 -7.92 -5.53
N LEU A 213 2.89 -6.79 -4.87
CA LEU A 213 4.23 -6.32 -4.54
C LEU A 213 5.01 -7.32 -3.69
N ARG A 214 4.32 -8.09 -2.83
CA ARG A 214 4.95 -9.18 -2.09
C ARG A 214 5.49 -10.28 -3.01
N THR A 215 4.82 -10.58 -4.14
CA THR A 215 5.34 -11.55 -5.13
C THR A 215 6.58 -11.04 -5.86
N LEU A 216 6.78 -9.72 -5.89
CA LEU A 216 7.98 -9.07 -6.41
C LEU A 216 9.09 -8.92 -5.35
N GLY A 217 8.89 -9.46 -4.14
CA GLY A 217 9.86 -9.43 -3.05
C GLY A 217 9.75 -8.23 -2.12
N PHE A 218 8.69 -7.43 -2.20
CA PHE A 218 8.49 -6.26 -1.33
C PHE A 218 7.45 -6.52 -0.25
N ASN A 219 7.85 -6.47 1.00
CA ASN A 219 6.91 -6.38 2.11
C ASN A 219 6.56 -4.91 2.36
N VAL A 220 5.43 -4.48 1.81
CA VAL A 220 4.95 -3.10 1.84
C VAL A 220 3.89 -2.85 2.92
N VAL A 221 3.78 -3.73 3.88
CA VAL A 221 2.94 -3.55 5.07
C VAL A 221 3.70 -2.63 6.03
N ASN A 222 3.62 -1.33 5.78
CA ASN A 222 4.37 -0.30 6.50
C ASN A 222 3.51 0.94 6.80
N ASP A 223 4.09 1.87 7.52
CA ASP A 223 3.41 3.08 7.98
C ASP A 223 2.94 3.99 6.84
N VAL A 224 3.56 3.92 5.66
CA VAL A 224 3.17 4.76 4.52
C VAL A 224 1.72 4.50 4.11
N PHE A 225 1.30 3.23 3.99
CA PHE A 225 -0.12 2.91 3.75
C PHE A 225 -1.01 3.25 4.94
N ALA A 226 -0.57 2.94 6.15
CA ALA A 226 -1.34 3.19 7.35
C ALA A 226 -1.67 4.68 7.53
N GLU A 227 -0.69 5.54 7.29
CA GLU A 227 -0.81 6.98 7.57
C GLU A 227 -1.27 7.81 6.38
N ASN A 228 -1.09 7.31 5.16
CA ASN A 228 -1.30 8.07 3.93
C ASN A 228 -2.30 7.43 2.95
N SER A 229 -3.23 6.63 3.43
CA SER A 229 -4.21 5.95 2.58
C SER A 229 -5.15 6.94 1.85
N TRP A 230 -5.50 8.07 2.48
CA TRP A 230 -6.25 9.15 1.83
C TRP A 230 -5.42 9.86 0.74
N TYR A 231 -4.10 10.01 0.96
CA TYR A 231 -3.20 10.49 -0.08
C TYR A 231 -3.14 9.52 -1.26
N PHE A 232 -2.99 8.23 -0.99
CA PHE A 232 -3.00 7.18 -2.03
C PHE A 232 -4.26 7.26 -2.91
N ARG A 233 -5.45 7.39 -2.29
CA ARG A 233 -6.71 7.54 -3.02
C ARG A 233 -6.70 8.79 -3.92
N ASN A 234 -6.33 9.95 -3.38
CA ASN A 234 -6.30 11.19 -4.15
C ASN A 234 -5.24 11.18 -5.25
N ALA A 235 -4.11 10.50 -5.04
CA ALA A 235 -3.08 10.31 -6.05
C ALA A 235 -3.57 9.45 -7.22
N LEU A 236 -4.37 8.40 -6.95
CA LEU A 236 -5.04 7.60 -7.97
C LEU A 236 -6.03 8.45 -8.81
N VAL A 237 -6.80 9.31 -8.15
CA VAL A 237 -7.71 10.25 -8.83
C VAL A 237 -6.91 11.19 -9.75
N ARG A 238 -5.82 11.79 -9.26
CA ARG A 238 -4.99 12.71 -10.05
C ARG A 238 -4.24 12.03 -11.21
N ALA A 239 -3.93 10.75 -11.07
CA ALA A 239 -3.30 9.97 -12.13
C ALA A 239 -4.24 9.68 -13.31
N ASN A 240 -5.56 9.85 -13.12
CA ASN A 240 -6.59 9.46 -14.06
C ASN A 240 -7.56 10.62 -14.43
N TYR A 241 -7.12 11.88 -14.21
CA TYR A 241 -7.98 13.02 -14.52
C TYR A 241 -7.29 14.08 -15.36
N SER A 242 -7.93 14.41 -16.50
CA SER A 242 -7.56 15.51 -17.36
C SER A 242 -8.76 16.42 -17.65
N ASP A 243 -8.52 17.73 -17.65
CA ASP A 243 -9.47 18.77 -18.11
C ASP A 243 -8.68 19.83 -18.87
N LEU A 244 -8.54 19.60 -20.16
CA LEU A 244 -7.74 20.47 -21.03
C LEU A 244 -8.30 21.89 -21.11
N THR A 245 -9.61 22.08 -20.89
CA THR A 245 -10.24 23.42 -20.90
C THR A 245 -9.77 24.27 -19.72
N GLN A 246 -9.36 23.63 -18.63
CA GLN A 246 -8.79 24.28 -17.44
C GLN A 246 -7.27 24.14 -17.33
N GLY A 247 -6.62 23.59 -18.36
CA GLY A 247 -5.18 23.32 -18.35
C GLY A 247 -4.75 22.25 -17.34
N ILE A 248 -5.66 21.37 -16.92
CA ILE A 248 -5.37 20.29 -15.99
C ILE A 248 -5.06 19.04 -16.80
N THR A 249 -3.89 18.44 -16.54
CA THR A 249 -3.48 17.16 -17.14
C THR A 249 -3.37 16.09 -16.06
N GLU A 250 -3.61 14.84 -16.45
CA GLU A 250 -3.32 13.68 -15.60
C GLU A 250 -1.84 13.66 -15.20
N THR A 251 -1.56 13.16 -14.01
CA THR A 251 -0.19 13.08 -13.51
C THR A 251 -0.01 11.97 -12.50
N THR A 252 0.98 11.10 -12.74
CA THR A 252 1.35 10.01 -11.85
C THR A 252 2.32 10.44 -10.75
N ILE A 253 2.84 11.67 -10.77
CA ILE A 253 3.92 12.12 -9.89
C ILE A 253 3.58 11.95 -8.39
N TYR A 254 2.34 12.15 -8.00
CA TYR A 254 1.91 11.98 -6.61
C TYR A 254 1.88 10.50 -6.22
N LEU A 255 1.39 9.65 -7.11
CA LEU A 255 1.36 8.22 -6.88
C LEU A 255 2.78 7.62 -6.92
N GLU A 256 3.67 8.14 -7.77
CA GLU A 256 5.09 7.78 -7.77
C GLU A 256 5.78 8.14 -6.45
N ARG A 257 5.52 9.33 -5.90
CA ARG A 257 6.02 9.73 -4.57
C ARG A 257 5.55 8.77 -3.48
N PHE A 258 4.29 8.37 -3.51
CA PHE A 258 3.75 7.37 -2.58
C PHE A 258 4.47 6.03 -2.71
N PHE A 259 4.65 5.51 -3.94
CA PHE A 259 5.36 4.26 -4.18
C PHE A 259 6.83 4.35 -3.78
N ARG A 260 7.51 5.47 -4.05
CA ARG A 260 8.90 5.70 -3.62
C ARG A 260 9.02 5.70 -2.10
N SER A 261 8.14 6.42 -1.41
CA SER A 261 8.13 6.40 0.06
C SER A 261 7.87 4.99 0.60
N MET A 262 6.95 4.25 0.00
CA MET A 262 6.57 2.91 0.43
C MET A 262 7.64 1.85 0.11
N LEU A 263 8.19 1.87 -1.11
CA LEU A 263 9.14 0.87 -1.60
C LEU A 263 10.59 1.20 -1.23
N LEU A 264 10.98 2.47 -1.28
CA LEU A 264 12.36 2.90 -1.09
C LEU A 264 12.60 3.58 0.27
N GLY A 265 11.52 3.93 1.00
CA GLY A 265 11.60 4.73 2.23
C GLY A 265 12.03 6.17 1.97
N GLU A 266 11.91 6.68 0.73
CA GLU A 266 12.23 8.07 0.43
C GLU A 266 11.25 9.00 1.15
N GLU A 267 11.78 10.10 1.71
CA GLU A 267 10.95 11.12 2.34
C GLU A 267 10.34 12.03 1.28
N HIS A 268 9.03 11.98 1.15
CA HIS A 268 8.25 12.84 0.28
C HIS A 268 7.14 13.55 1.06
N ASP A 269 6.81 14.76 0.62
CA ASP A 269 5.64 15.49 1.12
C ASP A 269 4.36 14.85 0.58
N LEU A 270 3.67 14.07 1.43
CA LEU A 270 2.44 13.35 1.10
C LEU A 270 1.18 14.14 1.55
N ARG A 271 1.20 15.47 1.47
CA ARG A 271 0.05 16.32 1.80
C ARG A 271 -1.00 16.33 0.69
N ASN A 272 -2.25 16.05 1.04
CA ASN A 272 -3.37 15.98 0.10
C ASN A 272 -3.66 17.30 -0.62
N ARG A 273 -3.49 18.44 0.07
CA ARG A 273 -3.83 19.77 -0.48
C ARG A 273 -3.07 20.13 -1.75
N ILE A 274 -1.83 19.63 -1.91
CA ILE A 274 -1.00 19.92 -3.10
C ILE A 274 -1.51 19.24 -4.37
N MET A 275 -2.39 18.26 -4.24
CA MET A 275 -3.02 17.53 -5.33
C MET A 275 -4.32 18.19 -5.81
N HIS A 276 -4.92 19.06 -4.99
CA HIS A 276 -6.19 19.70 -5.32
C HIS A 276 -6.05 20.59 -6.57
N VAL A 277 -6.97 20.47 -7.52
CA VAL A 277 -6.90 21.17 -8.81
C VAL A 277 -6.94 22.70 -8.68
N ASP A 278 -7.48 23.22 -7.58
CA ASP A 278 -7.51 24.65 -7.27
C ASP A 278 -6.38 25.11 -6.34
N TRP A 279 -5.42 24.20 -6.02
CA TRP A 279 -4.27 24.56 -5.22
C TRP A 279 -3.44 25.66 -5.92
N GLY A 280 -3.25 26.77 -5.25
CA GLY A 280 -2.54 27.95 -5.78
C GLY A 280 -3.43 28.96 -6.48
N LYS A 281 -4.75 28.69 -6.67
CA LYS A 281 -5.70 29.67 -7.20
C LYS A 281 -6.31 30.57 -6.10
N VAL A 282 -6.25 30.12 -4.85
CA VAL A 282 -6.95 30.77 -3.71
C VAL A 282 -6.19 32.00 -3.19
N ASP A 283 -4.90 32.15 -3.45
CA ASP A 283 -4.06 33.20 -2.85
C ASP A 283 -3.71 34.35 -3.79
N GLY A 284 -4.44 34.57 -4.89
CA GLY A 284 -4.26 35.77 -5.75
C GLY A 284 -2.84 36.01 -6.28
N GLU A 285 -1.92 35.12 -6.07
CA GLU A 285 -0.56 35.15 -6.56
C GLU A 285 -0.40 34.29 -7.82
N THR A 286 -0.06 34.99 -8.89
CA THR A 286 0.40 34.43 -10.15
C THR A 286 1.31 33.23 -9.93
N THR A 287 0.98 32.16 -10.63
CA THR A 287 1.72 30.90 -10.77
C THR A 287 3.21 31.08 -10.49
N PRO A 288 3.77 30.42 -9.47
CA PRO A 288 5.22 30.32 -9.37
C PRO A 288 5.70 29.47 -10.53
N GLN A 289 6.36 30.11 -11.47
CA GLN A 289 7.18 29.42 -12.47
C GLN A 289 7.95 28.29 -11.78
N ARG A 290 7.96 27.12 -12.43
CA ARG A 290 8.81 25.99 -12.10
C ARG A 290 10.22 26.46 -11.69
N LYS A 291 10.41 26.79 -10.45
CA LYS A 291 11.74 26.80 -9.86
C LYS A 291 12.10 25.34 -9.66
N ARG A 292 13.10 24.91 -10.41
CA ARG A 292 13.85 23.68 -10.15
C ARG A 292 14.11 23.65 -8.64
N GLU A 293 13.49 22.71 -7.94
CA GLU A 293 13.85 22.39 -6.57
C GLU A 293 15.26 21.83 -6.61
N SER A 294 16.21 22.74 -6.38
CA SER A 294 17.57 22.36 -6.02
C SER A 294 17.53 21.67 -4.67
N ASN A 295 18.19 20.54 -4.57
CA ASN A 295 18.51 19.81 -3.36
C ASN A 295 18.68 20.75 -2.16
N ARG A 296 17.73 20.78 -1.25
CA ARG A 296 17.95 21.19 0.13
C ARG A 296 18.06 19.92 0.96
N GLU A 297 19.29 19.59 1.31
CA GLU A 297 19.60 18.69 2.39
C GLU A 297 18.89 19.15 3.67
N VAL A 298 17.90 18.40 4.10
CA VAL A 298 17.32 18.57 5.43
C VAL A 298 17.95 17.51 6.32
N LYS A 299 18.95 17.97 7.10
CA LYS A 299 19.42 17.21 8.25
C LYS A 299 18.34 17.20 9.32
N SER A 300 17.76 16.06 9.63
CA SER A 300 17.22 15.81 10.94
C SER A 300 17.36 14.30 11.26
N ALA A 301 18.24 14.06 12.20
CA ALA A 301 18.43 12.74 12.81
C ALA A 301 17.18 12.38 13.63
N LYS A 302 16.45 11.37 13.19
CA LYS A 302 15.66 10.49 14.06
C LYS A 302 16.01 9.07 13.67
N MET A 303 16.40 8.28 14.67
CA MET A 303 16.65 6.85 14.54
C MET A 303 15.37 6.15 14.02
N GLY A 304 15.30 6.02 12.72
CA GLY A 304 14.38 5.20 11.96
C GLY A 304 15.21 4.57 10.86
N GLU A 305 14.92 3.34 10.51
CA GLU A 305 15.61 2.49 9.56
C GLU A 305 16.35 3.30 8.47
N GLU A 306 17.69 3.39 8.57
CA GLU A 306 18.51 4.05 7.55
C GLU A 306 18.23 3.44 6.19
N MET A 307 17.93 4.30 5.21
CA MET A 307 17.63 3.87 3.86
C MET A 307 18.80 3.11 3.23
N PRO A 308 18.52 2.07 2.41
CA PRO A 308 19.57 1.49 1.59
C PRO A 308 20.22 2.61 0.74
N PRO A 309 21.53 2.55 0.51
CA PRO A 309 22.22 3.57 -0.28
C PRO A 309 21.51 3.74 -1.61
N LYS A 310 21.37 4.97 -2.09
CA LYS A 310 20.68 5.30 -3.34
C LYS A 310 21.31 4.54 -4.51
N CYS A 311 20.70 3.43 -4.88
CA CYS A 311 21.15 2.63 -6.00
C CYS A 311 20.39 3.05 -7.27
N LYS A 312 20.88 4.06 -7.96
CA LYS A 312 20.25 4.55 -9.21
C LYS A 312 20.19 3.47 -10.30
N ASN A 313 21.08 2.47 -10.27
CA ASN A 313 21.18 1.40 -11.26
C ASN A 313 20.78 0.04 -10.70
N CYS A 314 20.07 -0.02 -9.58
CA CYS A 314 19.56 -1.26 -9.03
C CYS A 314 18.28 -1.69 -9.72
N THR A 315 18.13 -2.99 -9.90
CA THR A 315 16.86 -3.60 -10.29
C THR A 315 15.92 -3.71 -9.09
N LEU A 316 14.65 -3.96 -9.37
CA LEU A 316 13.64 -4.18 -8.35
C LEU A 316 14.02 -5.30 -7.36
N GLU A 317 14.55 -6.42 -7.89
CA GLU A 317 14.99 -7.56 -7.08
C GLU A 317 16.23 -7.23 -6.23
N GLU A 318 17.16 -6.45 -6.77
CA GLU A 318 18.32 -5.98 -6.02
C GLU A 318 17.91 -5.09 -4.84
N VAL A 319 16.96 -4.18 -5.04
CA VAL A 319 16.42 -3.35 -3.96
C VAL A 319 15.72 -4.19 -2.91
N ALA A 320 14.97 -5.22 -3.30
CA ALA A 320 14.33 -6.14 -2.35
C ALA A 320 15.37 -6.84 -1.46
N VAL A 321 16.48 -7.33 -2.04
CA VAL A 321 17.59 -7.94 -1.29
C VAL A 321 18.27 -6.92 -0.36
N LEU A 322 18.54 -5.71 -0.83
CA LEU A 322 19.17 -4.66 -0.03
C LEU A 322 18.34 -4.30 1.19
N ARG A 323 17.01 -4.26 1.07
CA ARG A 323 16.11 -4.00 2.21
C ARG A 323 16.14 -5.07 3.29
N ILE A 324 16.26 -6.33 2.88
CA ILE A 324 16.40 -7.43 3.85
C ILE A 324 17.73 -7.34 4.57
N VAL A 325 18.81 -7.13 3.83
CA VAL A 325 20.15 -6.96 4.39
C VAL A 325 20.23 -5.77 5.35
N GLN A 326 19.55 -4.68 5.06
CA GLN A 326 19.48 -3.52 5.92
C GLN A 326 18.83 -3.83 7.27
N ARG A 327 17.73 -4.59 7.26
CA ARG A 327 17.04 -5.00 8.49
C ARG A 327 17.81 -6.06 9.26
N ASN A 328 18.48 -6.95 8.54
CA ASN A 328 19.29 -8.04 9.13
C ASN A 328 20.55 -8.27 8.29
N ARG A 329 21.65 -7.61 8.67
CA ARG A 329 22.94 -7.76 7.98
C ARG A 329 23.53 -9.17 8.07
N TYR A 330 23.04 -10.00 8.97
CA TYR A 330 23.48 -11.40 9.10
C TYR A 330 22.64 -12.36 8.26
N ALA A 331 21.59 -11.88 7.57
CA ALA A 331 20.71 -12.71 6.76
C ALA A 331 21.52 -13.61 5.80
N THR A 332 21.20 -14.89 5.83
CA THR A 332 21.75 -15.86 4.89
C THR A 332 21.05 -15.76 3.53
N GLN A 333 21.72 -16.24 2.46
CA GLN A 333 21.07 -16.27 1.14
C GLN A 333 19.79 -17.12 1.13
N LYS A 334 19.72 -18.14 1.99
CA LYS A 334 18.53 -18.98 2.17
C LYS A 334 17.37 -18.20 2.81
N GLU A 335 17.64 -17.43 3.85
CA GLU A 335 16.62 -16.57 4.50
C GLU A 335 16.14 -15.47 3.56
N ILE A 336 17.07 -14.81 2.85
CA ILE A 336 16.73 -13.82 1.81
C ILE A 336 15.84 -14.46 0.74
N ALA A 337 16.20 -15.65 0.25
CA ALA A 337 15.46 -16.37 -0.77
C ALA A 337 14.01 -16.70 -0.30
N ALA A 338 13.87 -17.15 0.94
CA ALA A 338 12.57 -17.42 1.54
C ALA A 338 11.70 -16.17 1.65
N GLU A 339 12.31 -15.02 2.01
CA GLU A 339 11.57 -13.77 2.21
C GLU A 339 11.12 -13.13 0.89
N ILE A 340 11.98 -13.14 -0.16
CA ILE A 340 11.62 -12.59 -1.47
C ILE A 340 10.89 -13.57 -2.39
N GLY A 341 10.66 -14.82 -1.94
CA GLY A 341 9.98 -15.85 -2.74
C GLY A 341 10.76 -16.32 -3.97
N LYS A 342 12.10 -16.29 -3.93
CA LYS A 342 12.99 -16.70 -5.03
C LYS A 342 13.86 -17.90 -4.64
N SER A 343 14.54 -18.51 -5.61
CA SER A 343 15.51 -19.57 -5.33
C SER A 343 16.81 -19.02 -4.71
N GLU A 344 17.48 -19.81 -3.88
CA GLU A 344 18.81 -19.45 -3.36
C GLU A 344 19.81 -19.15 -4.49
N ARG A 345 19.69 -19.85 -5.63
CA ARG A 345 20.52 -19.60 -6.82
C ARG A 345 20.30 -18.20 -7.37
N THR A 346 19.05 -17.74 -7.43
CA THR A 346 18.69 -16.39 -7.87
C THR A 346 19.25 -15.35 -6.91
N VAL A 347 19.07 -15.54 -5.59
CA VAL A 347 19.62 -14.62 -4.58
C VAL A 347 21.15 -14.57 -4.64
N LYS A 348 21.80 -15.69 -4.89
CA LYS A 348 23.25 -15.73 -5.08
C LYS A 348 23.68 -14.88 -6.28
N SER A 349 22.97 -14.97 -7.40
CA SER A 349 23.26 -14.14 -8.58
C SER A 349 23.06 -12.65 -8.28
N ILE A 350 21.96 -12.29 -7.60
CA ILE A 350 21.68 -10.91 -7.20
C ILE A 350 22.75 -10.37 -6.26
N THR A 351 23.16 -11.14 -5.25
CA THR A 351 24.20 -10.70 -4.31
C THR A 351 25.57 -10.55 -4.97
N ILE A 352 25.88 -11.36 -6.00
CA ILE A 352 27.09 -11.20 -6.81
C ILE A 352 27.01 -9.89 -7.61
N ALA A 353 25.90 -9.65 -8.31
CA ALA A 353 25.71 -8.41 -9.08
C ALA A 353 25.82 -7.15 -8.18
N LEU A 354 25.27 -7.19 -6.96
CA LEU A 354 25.39 -6.09 -5.99
C LEU A 354 26.86 -5.88 -5.52
N GLN A 355 27.64 -6.94 -5.42
CA GLN A 355 29.07 -6.86 -5.10
C GLN A 355 29.88 -6.28 -6.27
N GLU A 356 29.58 -6.69 -7.51
CA GLU A 356 30.19 -6.14 -8.72
C GLU A 356 29.88 -4.66 -8.91
N LYS A 357 28.67 -4.23 -8.53
CA LYS A 357 28.24 -2.81 -8.49
C LYS A 357 28.87 -2.02 -7.34
N LEU A 358 29.69 -2.64 -6.49
CA LEU A 358 30.27 -2.03 -5.29
C LEU A 358 29.26 -1.43 -4.32
N ILE A 359 28.07 -2.04 -4.21
CA ILE A 359 27.00 -1.60 -3.30
C ILE A 359 27.02 -2.39 -2.01
N LEU A 360 27.34 -3.70 -2.12
CA LEU A 360 27.28 -4.64 -1.01
C LEU A 360 28.57 -5.46 -0.98
N LYS A 361 29.06 -5.79 0.20
CA LYS A 361 30.17 -6.77 0.34
C LYS A 361 29.86 -7.77 1.45
N ARG A 362 30.40 -8.97 1.34
CA ARG A 362 30.34 -9.99 2.39
C ARG A 362 31.62 -9.92 3.23
N VAL A 363 31.49 -9.74 4.53
CA VAL A 363 32.59 -9.66 5.50
C VAL A 363 32.62 -10.93 6.35
N ASN A 364 33.82 -11.40 6.74
CA ASN A 364 34.06 -12.55 7.63
C ASN A 364 33.63 -13.95 7.12
N GLY A 365 33.52 -14.16 5.79
CA GLY A 365 33.35 -15.48 5.19
C GLY A 365 31.99 -16.15 5.38
N LYS A 366 31.92 -17.49 5.22
CA LYS A 366 30.64 -18.20 5.11
C LYS A 366 29.95 -18.52 6.44
N ARG A 367 30.66 -18.72 7.54
CA ARG A 367 30.07 -19.19 8.80
C ARG A 367 29.60 -18.06 9.73
N ASN A 368 30.41 -17.00 9.88
CA ASN A 368 30.12 -15.85 10.76
C ASN A 368 30.10 -14.53 9.98
N GLY A 369 29.81 -14.59 8.68
CA GLY A 369 29.86 -13.43 7.82
C GLY A 369 28.58 -12.60 7.90
N TYR A 370 28.74 -11.31 7.66
CA TYR A 370 27.66 -10.37 7.53
C TYR A 370 27.80 -9.56 6.23
N TRP A 371 26.71 -8.93 5.84
CA TRP A 371 26.67 -8.02 4.72
C TRP A 371 26.95 -6.60 5.18
N GLU A 372 27.77 -5.89 4.42
CA GLU A 372 28.09 -4.49 4.67
C GLU A 372 27.87 -3.67 3.41
N PHE A 373 27.20 -2.52 3.56
CA PHE A 373 27.05 -1.58 2.46
C PHE A 373 28.37 -0.86 2.20
N ILE A 374 28.71 -0.72 0.92
CA ILE A 374 29.85 0.09 0.48
C ILE A 374 29.29 1.48 0.18
N VAL A 375 29.61 2.45 1.02
CA VAL A 375 29.14 3.86 0.91
C VAL A 375 30.02 4.61 -0.04
#